data_a09ff777cc4427d5116b3952c28af647
#
_entry.id   a09ff777cc4427d5116b3952c28af647
#
_cell.length_a   1.000
_cell.length_b   1.000
_cell.length_c   1.000
_cell.angle_alpha   90.00
_cell.angle_beta   90.00
_cell.angle_gamma   90.00
#
_symmetry.space_group_name_H-M   'P 1'
#
loop_
_entity.id
_entity.type
_entity.pdbx_description
1 polymer ?
#
loop_
_entity_poly.entity_id
_entity_poly.type
_entity_poly.pdbx_seq_one_letter_code
_entity_poly.pdbx_strand_id
1 'polypeptide(L)'
;MFQSPSVRPRRPSEEERPFWISYADLMTAMMVLFLATMAITIVAVSKKMVGDAEAGREKQKICEEIKKGVRNNPSINVGCGDFRITFGEAGRFGYDEYHLLPENAATANAALADLVPVILKTARTSRGRKYLKKVVVEGYASPVGSYLHNLHLSMQRSEWVMCLLTDPAKNTRMRLSDEDLSMVQQIFLAGGVSFNEAKGESGDGSSQRVEMRLEFYGSTDNLPQVIEADRGGTKEFCNLK
;
A
#
# COMPACT_ATOMS: atom_id res chain seq x y z
N MET A 1 -51.17 -87.64 -33.23
CA MET A 1 -50.53 -87.44 -31.95
C MET A 1 -49.32 -86.50 -32.19
N PHE A 2 -49.53 -85.20 -32.16
CA PHE A 2 -48.46 -84.22 -32.44
C PHE A 2 -48.12 -83.56 -31.07
N GLN A 3 -46.89 -83.75 -30.58
CA GLN A 3 -46.33 -83.09 -29.41
C GLN A 3 -45.75 -81.75 -29.84
N SER A 4 -46.26 -80.65 -29.25
CA SER A 4 -45.76 -79.32 -29.40
C SER A 4 -44.49 -79.12 -28.50
N PRO A 5 -43.41 -78.54 -29.01
CA PRO A 5 -42.24 -78.25 -28.19
C PRO A 5 -42.54 -77.07 -27.24
N SER A 6 -42.30 -77.24 -25.95
CA SER A 6 -42.36 -76.21 -24.93
C SER A 6 -41.19 -75.27 -25.10
N VAL A 7 -41.48 -74.02 -25.44
CA VAL A 7 -40.49 -72.91 -25.40
C VAL A 7 -40.28 -72.49 -23.98
N ARG A 8 -39.08 -72.70 -23.38
CA ARG A 8 -38.67 -72.17 -22.09
C ARG A 8 -38.42 -70.67 -22.23
N PRO A 9 -38.96 -69.82 -21.38
CA PRO A 9 -38.65 -68.42 -21.39
C PRO A 9 -37.15 -68.26 -20.99
N ARG A 10 -36.35 -67.55 -21.82
CA ARG A 10 -35.01 -67.11 -21.50
C ARG A 10 -35.10 -66.15 -20.30
N ARG A 11 -34.48 -66.49 -19.16
CA ARG A 11 -34.23 -65.53 -18.09
C ARG A 11 -33.33 -64.43 -18.66
N PRO A 12 -33.68 -63.13 -18.43
CA PRO A 12 -32.80 -62.02 -18.79
C PRO A 12 -31.49 -62.17 -18.02
N SER A 13 -30.39 -62.00 -18.73
CA SER A 13 -29.03 -62.10 -18.20
C SER A 13 -28.82 -61.05 -17.09
N GLU A 14 -28.49 -61.53 -15.90
CA GLU A 14 -28.19 -60.69 -14.72
C GLU A 14 -26.87 -59.88 -14.84
N GLU A 15 -26.18 -59.93 -15.98
CA GLU A 15 -24.83 -59.35 -16.15
C GLU A 15 -24.81 -57.84 -16.48
N GLU A 16 -25.95 -57.21 -16.87
CA GLU A 16 -25.95 -55.79 -17.24
C GLU A 16 -26.30 -54.82 -16.08
N ARG A 17 -26.80 -55.35 -14.97
CA ARG A 17 -27.20 -54.51 -13.84
C ARG A 17 -26.05 -53.94 -12.99
N PRO A 18 -24.90 -54.60 -12.78
CA PRO A 18 -23.84 -54.04 -11.91
C PRO A 18 -23.14 -52.81 -12.50
N PHE A 19 -23.01 -52.75 -13.84
CA PHE A 19 -22.23 -51.67 -14.47
C PHE A 19 -22.91 -50.27 -14.35
N TRP A 20 -24.19 -50.17 -14.59
CA TRP A 20 -24.92 -48.90 -14.50
C TRP A 20 -25.02 -48.39 -13.08
N ILE A 21 -25.13 -49.26 -12.10
CA ILE A 21 -25.18 -48.89 -10.67
C ILE A 21 -23.81 -48.34 -10.24
N SER A 22 -22.73 -49.00 -10.64
CA SER A 22 -21.36 -48.55 -10.33
C SER A 22 -21.02 -47.19 -10.99
N TYR A 23 -21.48 -46.98 -12.23
CA TYR A 23 -21.31 -45.71 -12.95
C TYR A 23 -22.09 -44.57 -12.29
N ALA A 24 -23.36 -44.80 -11.89
CA ALA A 24 -24.21 -43.83 -11.21
C ALA A 24 -23.61 -43.46 -9.85
N ASP A 25 -23.08 -44.41 -9.10
CA ASP A 25 -22.42 -44.16 -7.81
C ASP A 25 -21.13 -43.32 -7.96
N LEU A 26 -20.31 -43.63 -8.97
CA LEU A 26 -19.14 -42.81 -9.28
C LEU A 26 -19.50 -41.38 -9.65
N MET A 27 -20.54 -41.18 -10.47
CA MET A 27 -21.00 -39.84 -10.88
C MET A 27 -21.58 -39.05 -9.72
N THR A 28 -22.35 -39.71 -8.84
CA THR A 28 -22.89 -39.05 -7.64
C THR A 28 -21.78 -38.69 -6.66
N ALA A 29 -20.79 -39.55 -6.45
CA ALA A 29 -19.63 -39.26 -5.60
C ALA A 29 -18.82 -38.06 -6.15
N MET A 30 -18.57 -38.01 -7.45
CA MET A 30 -17.91 -36.88 -8.11
C MET A 30 -18.73 -35.59 -7.99
N MET A 31 -20.03 -35.65 -8.15
CA MET A 31 -20.92 -34.50 -7.99
C MET A 31 -20.89 -33.96 -6.55
N VAL A 32 -20.95 -34.83 -5.55
CA VAL A 32 -20.86 -34.46 -4.13
C VAL A 32 -19.51 -33.81 -3.83
N LEU A 33 -18.40 -34.38 -4.30
CA LEU A 33 -17.06 -33.79 -4.15
C LEU A 33 -16.98 -32.40 -4.79
N PHE A 34 -17.51 -32.24 -5.99
CA PHE A 34 -17.54 -30.95 -6.68
C PHE A 34 -18.34 -29.90 -5.91
N LEU A 35 -19.55 -30.26 -5.44
CA LEU A 35 -20.40 -29.37 -4.65
C LEU A 35 -19.72 -29.00 -3.31
N ALA A 36 -19.07 -29.96 -2.65
CA ALA A 36 -18.32 -29.72 -1.41
C ALA A 36 -17.16 -28.75 -1.62
N THR A 37 -16.34 -28.98 -2.67
CA THR A 37 -15.23 -28.07 -2.99
C THR A 37 -15.72 -26.68 -3.40
N MET A 38 -16.80 -26.57 -4.14
CA MET A 38 -17.43 -25.30 -4.50
C MET A 38 -17.94 -24.56 -3.26
N ALA A 39 -18.60 -25.25 -2.34
CA ALA A 39 -19.07 -24.62 -1.10
C ALA A 39 -17.92 -24.08 -0.25
N ILE A 40 -16.83 -24.84 -0.10
CA ILE A 40 -15.63 -24.41 0.65
C ILE A 40 -15.00 -23.17 -0.02
N THR A 41 -14.86 -23.19 -1.35
CA THR A 41 -14.27 -22.05 -2.08
C THR A 41 -15.12 -20.78 -1.98
N ILE A 42 -16.44 -20.90 -2.08
CA ILE A 42 -17.35 -19.75 -1.91
C ILE A 42 -17.21 -19.15 -0.51
N VAL A 43 -17.18 -19.96 0.54
CA VAL A 43 -17.00 -19.47 1.92
C VAL A 43 -15.64 -18.80 2.10
N ALA A 44 -14.57 -19.37 1.57
CA ALA A 44 -13.22 -18.79 1.66
C ALA A 44 -13.13 -17.44 0.93
N VAL A 45 -13.68 -17.35 -0.30
CA VAL A 45 -13.71 -16.10 -1.07
C VAL A 45 -14.56 -15.04 -0.38
N SER A 46 -15.74 -15.41 0.13
CA SER A 46 -16.62 -14.48 0.83
C SER A 46 -15.95 -13.89 2.08
N LYS A 47 -15.28 -14.70 2.89
CA LYS A 47 -14.53 -14.23 4.06
C LYS A 47 -13.43 -13.23 3.67
N LYS A 48 -12.69 -13.52 2.60
CA LYS A 48 -11.65 -12.61 2.08
C LYS A 48 -12.25 -11.29 1.61
N MET A 49 -13.32 -11.31 0.84
CA MET A 49 -13.99 -10.09 0.35
C MET A 49 -14.49 -9.20 1.49
N VAL A 50 -15.08 -9.79 2.53
CA VAL A 50 -15.53 -9.03 3.71
C VAL A 50 -14.34 -8.41 4.45
N GLY A 51 -13.25 -9.16 4.63
CA GLY A 51 -12.01 -8.65 5.26
C GLY A 51 -11.39 -7.50 4.46
N ASP A 52 -11.32 -7.61 3.14
CA ASP A 52 -10.78 -6.56 2.26
C ASP A 52 -11.65 -5.29 2.30
N ALA A 53 -12.98 -5.44 2.32
CA ALA A 53 -13.91 -4.31 2.41
C ALA A 53 -13.81 -3.59 3.77
N GLU A 54 -13.64 -4.33 4.87
CA GLU A 54 -13.41 -3.75 6.20
C GLU A 54 -12.07 -3.02 6.24
N ALA A 55 -10.99 -3.65 5.79
CA ALA A 55 -9.67 -3.03 5.69
C ALA A 55 -9.71 -1.75 4.85
N GLY A 56 -10.41 -1.75 3.71
CA GLY A 56 -10.60 -0.58 2.87
C GLY A 56 -11.26 0.59 3.62
N ARG A 57 -12.33 0.32 4.38
CA ARG A 57 -13.00 1.34 5.19
C ARG A 57 -12.09 1.91 6.28
N GLU A 58 -11.30 1.07 6.95
CA GLU A 58 -10.40 1.52 8.00
C GLU A 58 -9.22 2.35 7.45
N LYS A 59 -8.67 1.99 6.28
CA LYS A 59 -7.68 2.79 5.54
C LYS A 59 -8.23 4.17 5.19
N GLN A 60 -9.47 4.22 4.72
CA GLN A 60 -10.15 5.48 4.40
C GLN A 60 -10.30 6.37 5.64
N LYS A 61 -10.69 5.79 6.79
CA LYS A 61 -10.79 6.55 8.06
C LYS A 61 -9.45 7.10 8.51
N ILE A 62 -8.35 6.35 8.39
CA ILE A 62 -6.99 6.82 8.70
C ILE A 62 -6.65 8.04 7.83
N CYS A 63 -6.88 7.93 6.52
CA CYS A 63 -6.62 9.04 5.60
C CYS A 63 -7.45 10.29 5.95
N GLU A 64 -8.75 10.13 6.21
CA GLU A 64 -9.62 11.25 6.60
C GLU A 64 -9.24 11.86 7.96
N GLU A 65 -8.73 11.07 8.92
CA GLU A 65 -8.18 11.59 10.18
C GLU A 65 -6.95 12.48 9.92
N ILE A 66 -6.02 12.03 9.05
CA ILE A 66 -4.86 12.81 8.66
C ILE A 66 -5.29 14.11 7.95
N LYS A 67 -6.17 14.00 6.95
CA LYS A 67 -6.73 15.13 6.20
C LYS A 67 -7.36 16.17 7.13
N LYS A 68 -8.16 15.70 8.09
CA LYS A 68 -8.80 16.58 9.09
C LYS A 68 -7.75 17.27 9.98
N GLY A 69 -6.69 16.56 10.36
CA GLY A 69 -5.62 17.10 11.20
C GLY A 69 -4.85 18.24 10.55
N VAL A 70 -4.71 18.22 9.22
CA VAL A 70 -3.92 19.23 8.46
C VAL A 70 -4.78 20.24 7.70
N ARG A 71 -6.10 20.24 7.88
CA ARG A 71 -7.04 21.07 7.11
C ARG A 71 -6.77 22.58 7.15
N ASN A 72 -6.07 23.04 8.20
CA ASN A 72 -5.78 24.46 8.39
C ASN A 72 -4.53 24.92 7.61
N ASN A 73 -3.78 24.00 7.02
CA ASN A 73 -2.61 24.29 6.21
C ASN A 73 -2.95 24.15 4.71
N PRO A 74 -3.09 25.25 3.97
CA PRO A 74 -3.49 25.23 2.57
C PRO A 74 -2.42 24.63 1.65
N SER A 75 -1.18 24.52 2.11
CA SER A 75 -0.08 23.94 1.34
C SER A 75 -0.10 22.41 1.33
N ILE A 76 -0.99 21.78 2.13
CA ILE A 76 -1.09 20.33 2.22
C ILE A 76 -2.41 19.88 1.62
N ASN A 77 -2.35 19.05 0.59
CA ASN A 77 -3.53 18.40 0.04
C ASN A 77 -3.45 16.87 0.24
N VAL A 78 -4.43 16.32 0.94
CA VAL A 78 -4.53 14.87 1.22
C VAL A 78 -5.61 14.25 0.34
N GLY A 79 -5.18 13.44 -0.62
CA GLY A 79 -6.03 12.63 -1.50
C GLY A 79 -6.33 11.27 -0.87
N CYS A 80 -7.58 11.03 -0.46
CA CYS A 80 -7.94 9.74 0.14
C CYS A 80 -8.44 8.71 -0.90
N GLY A 81 -8.49 9.07 -2.17
CA GLY A 81 -8.76 8.11 -3.26
C GLY A 81 -7.52 7.31 -3.64
N ASP A 82 -6.37 7.93 -3.62
CA ASP A 82 -5.06 7.38 -3.98
C ASP A 82 -4.06 7.32 -2.81
N PHE A 83 -4.49 7.79 -1.63
CA PHE A 83 -3.69 7.87 -0.41
C PHE A 83 -2.41 8.71 -0.56
N ARG A 84 -2.44 9.73 -1.40
CA ARG A 84 -1.33 10.65 -1.66
C ARG A 84 -1.51 11.96 -0.91
N ILE A 85 -0.38 12.49 -0.44
CA ILE A 85 -0.27 13.80 0.20
C ILE A 85 0.66 14.65 -0.65
N THR A 86 0.17 15.77 -1.14
CA THR A 86 0.91 16.68 -1.99
C THR A 86 1.08 18.04 -1.30
N PHE A 87 2.16 18.75 -1.62
CA PHE A 87 2.54 19.99 -0.98
C PHE A 87 2.40 21.21 -1.91
N GLY A 88 1.77 21.03 -3.07
CA GLY A 88 1.66 22.12 -4.06
C GLY A 88 3.01 22.75 -4.40
N GLU A 89 3.05 24.05 -4.43
CA GLU A 89 4.30 24.81 -4.71
C GLU A 89 5.36 24.59 -3.61
N ALA A 90 4.96 24.40 -2.35
CA ALA A 90 5.88 24.17 -1.25
C ALA A 90 6.74 22.91 -1.41
N GLY A 91 6.25 21.91 -2.15
CA GLY A 91 6.98 20.67 -2.43
C GLY A 91 7.79 20.69 -3.73
N ARG A 92 7.99 21.84 -4.37
CA ARG A 92 8.69 21.95 -5.64
C ARG A 92 10.20 22.21 -5.46
N PHE A 93 10.95 21.63 -6.38
CA PHE A 93 12.41 21.78 -6.50
C PHE A 93 12.78 22.56 -7.76
N GLY A 94 13.99 23.12 -7.76
CA GLY A 94 14.57 23.70 -8.95
C GLY A 94 14.93 22.65 -10.00
N TYR A 95 15.22 23.15 -11.23
CA TYR A 95 15.71 22.29 -12.30
C TYR A 95 17.07 21.73 -11.91
N ASP A 96 17.23 20.41 -12.00
CA ASP A 96 18.45 19.68 -11.64
C ASP A 96 18.92 19.92 -10.20
N GLU A 97 18.01 20.33 -9.31
CA GLU A 97 18.26 20.57 -7.89
C GLU A 97 17.47 19.59 -7.02
N TYR A 98 18.06 19.24 -5.86
CA TYR A 98 17.46 18.40 -4.83
C TYR A 98 17.21 19.14 -3.51
N HIS A 99 17.55 20.42 -3.44
CA HIS A 99 17.13 21.31 -2.37
C HIS A 99 15.81 21.99 -2.74
N LEU A 100 14.98 22.23 -1.76
CA LEU A 100 13.78 23.04 -1.96
C LEU A 100 14.16 24.45 -2.39
N LEU A 101 13.36 25.04 -3.26
CA LEU A 101 13.52 26.45 -3.62
C LEU A 101 13.52 27.33 -2.37
N PRO A 102 14.42 28.32 -2.21
CA PRO A 102 14.52 29.14 -1.02
C PRO A 102 13.20 29.80 -0.61
N GLU A 103 12.40 30.24 -1.57
CA GLU A 103 11.08 30.83 -1.37
C GLU A 103 10.06 29.83 -0.81
N ASN A 104 10.23 28.54 -1.10
CA ASN A 104 9.34 27.47 -0.67
C ASN A 104 9.76 26.80 0.64
N ALA A 105 11.03 26.91 1.02
CA ALA A 105 11.61 26.21 2.16
C ALA A 105 10.88 26.49 3.48
N ALA A 106 10.53 27.74 3.75
CA ALA A 106 9.81 28.11 4.97
C ALA A 106 8.40 27.50 5.01
N THR A 107 7.69 27.51 3.87
CA THR A 107 6.34 26.93 3.73
C THR A 107 6.38 25.43 3.81
N ALA A 108 7.36 24.77 3.19
CA ALA A 108 7.55 23.32 3.24
C ALA A 108 7.87 22.85 4.67
N ASN A 109 8.77 23.55 5.36
CA ASN A 109 9.10 23.24 6.76
C ASN A 109 7.88 23.40 7.68
N ALA A 110 7.03 24.41 7.45
CA ALA A 110 5.78 24.58 8.17
C ALA A 110 4.80 23.42 7.85
N ALA A 111 4.66 23.08 6.59
CA ALA A 111 3.78 21.98 6.17
C ALA A 111 4.22 20.63 6.78
N LEU A 112 5.51 20.34 6.79
CA LEU A 112 6.04 19.13 7.44
C LEU A 112 5.83 19.16 8.96
N ALA A 113 6.03 20.33 9.61
CA ALA A 113 5.83 20.49 11.04
C ALA A 113 4.35 20.30 11.46
N ASP A 114 3.41 20.60 10.59
CA ASP A 114 1.98 20.37 10.83
C ASP A 114 1.57 18.92 10.51
N LEU A 115 2.12 18.34 9.43
CA LEU A 115 1.72 17.03 8.92
C LEU A 115 2.28 15.86 9.74
N VAL A 116 3.59 15.89 10.01
CA VAL A 116 4.30 14.74 10.60
C VAL A 116 3.76 14.35 11.97
N PRO A 117 3.52 15.29 12.91
CA PRO A 117 2.92 14.94 14.20
C PRO A 117 1.53 14.32 14.08
N VAL A 118 0.73 14.75 13.09
CA VAL A 118 -0.60 14.17 12.82
C VAL A 118 -0.46 12.73 12.35
N ILE A 119 0.46 12.45 11.41
CA ILE A 119 0.73 11.09 10.94
C ILE A 119 1.20 10.22 12.11
N LEU A 120 2.18 10.66 12.90
CA LEU A 120 2.72 9.91 14.03
C LEU A 120 1.65 9.62 15.09
N LYS A 121 0.82 10.63 15.43
CA LYS A 121 -0.32 10.45 16.33
C LYS A 121 -1.30 9.39 15.80
N THR A 122 -1.63 9.46 14.54
CA THR A 122 -2.55 8.49 13.89
C THR A 122 -1.92 7.10 13.85
N ALA A 123 -0.63 6.98 13.56
CA ALA A 123 0.11 5.71 13.55
C ALA A 123 0.14 5.02 14.92
N ARG A 124 0.15 5.80 16.02
CA ARG A 124 0.12 5.29 17.41
C ARG A 124 -1.25 4.73 17.83
N THR A 125 -2.32 5.05 17.12
CA THR A 125 -3.64 4.48 17.41
C THR A 125 -3.67 2.98 17.16
N SER A 126 -4.59 2.26 17.79
CA SER A 126 -4.79 0.82 17.53
C SER A 126 -5.10 0.55 16.05
N ARG A 127 -5.86 1.45 15.41
CA ARG A 127 -6.15 1.40 13.97
C ARG A 127 -4.90 1.65 13.13
N GLY A 128 -4.13 2.70 13.44
CA GLY A 128 -2.89 3.02 12.75
C GLY A 128 -1.89 1.87 12.80
N ARG A 129 -1.64 1.30 13.97
CA ARG A 129 -0.74 0.14 14.13
C ARG A 129 -1.19 -1.10 13.37
N LYS A 130 -2.49 -1.30 13.18
CA LYS A 130 -3.04 -2.45 12.46
C LYS A 130 -2.99 -2.27 10.94
N TYR A 131 -3.22 -1.06 10.44
CA TYR A 131 -3.45 -0.86 9.02
C TYR A 131 -2.40 0.01 8.32
N LEU A 132 -1.78 1.01 8.97
CA LEU A 132 -0.76 1.86 8.34
C LEU A 132 0.58 1.11 8.33
N LYS A 133 1.10 0.87 7.12
CA LYS A 133 2.34 0.11 6.91
C LYS A 133 3.56 1.03 6.84
N LYS A 134 3.52 1.99 5.94
CA LYS A 134 4.61 2.94 5.65
C LYS A 134 4.06 4.27 5.17
N VAL A 135 4.89 5.28 5.27
CA VAL A 135 4.71 6.57 4.60
C VAL A 135 5.90 6.73 3.66
N VAL A 136 5.65 6.60 2.37
CA VAL A 136 6.70 6.68 1.36
C VAL A 136 6.82 8.12 0.89
N VAL A 137 7.98 8.72 1.10
CA VAL A 137 8.34 10.03 0.56
C VAL A 137 8.88 9.81 -0.85
N GLU A 138 8.14 10.22 -1.85
CA GLU A 138 8.43 9.99 -3.26
C GLU A 138 8.94 11.28 -3.91
N GLY A 139 10.18 11.25 -4.40
CA GLY A 139 10.74 12.32 -5.22
C GLY A 139 10.46 12.07 -6.70
N TYR A 140 10.15 13.12 -7.42
CA TYR A 140 9.83 13.11 -8.84
C TYR A 140 10.79 14.03 -9.59
N ALA A 141 11.09 13.70 -10.85
CA ALA A 141 11.91 14.49 -11.76
C ALA A 141 11.15 14.82 -13.06
N SER A 142 11.63 15.79 -13.79
CA SER A 142 11.11 16.08 -15.13
C SER A 142 11.62 15.05 -16.14
N PRO A 143 10.94 14.85 -17.28
CA PRO A 143 11.38 13.91 -18.31
C PRO A 143 12.59 14.40 -19.13
N VAL A 144 13.23 15.50 -18.72
CA VAL A 144 14.42 16.05 -19.39
C VAL A 144 15.66 15.35 -18.85
N GLY A 145 16.50 14.80 -19.72
CA GLY A 145 17.73 14.09 -19.35
C GLY A 145 17.59 12.57 -19.36
N SER A 146 18.63 11.87 -18.85
CA SER A 146 18.64 10.42 -18.84
C SER A 146 17.81 9.85 -17.67
N TYR A 147 17.30 8.63 -17.84
CA TYR A 147 16.51 7.96 -16.81
C TYR A 147 17.29 7.81 -15.49
N LEU A 148 18.53 7.34 -15.56
CA LEU A 148 19.32 7.10 -14.33
C LEU A 148 19.70 8.39 -13.62
N HIS A 149 19.97 9.49 -14.35
CA HIS A 149 20.19 10.81 -13.76
C HIS A 149 18.93 11.27 -13.01
N ASN A 150 17.78 11.20 -13.66
CA ASN A 150 16.50 11.59 -13.04
C ASN A 150 16.10 10.67 -11.88
N LEU A 151 16.45 9.39 -11.96
CA LEU A 151 16.22 8.46 -10.84
C LEU A 151 17.07 8.88 -9.62
N HIS A 152 18.38 9.16 -9.84
CA HIS A 152 19.25 9.61 -8.78
C HIS A 152 18.78 10.94 -8.18
N LEU A 153 18.44 11.92 -9.02
CA LEU A 153 17.91 13.20 -8.56
C LEU A 153 16.60 13.06 -7.77
N SER A 154 15.72 12.19 -8.21
CA SER A 154 14.46 11.94 -7.50
C SER A 154 14.68 11.27 -6.13
N MET A 155 15.68 10.37 -6.02
CA MET A 155 16.09 9.81 -4.73
C MET A 155 16.65 10.88 -3.80
N GLN A 156 17.55 11.76 -4.28
CA GLN A 156 18.10 12.85 -3.49
C GLN A 156 17.00 13.81 -2.97
N ARG A 157 15.97 14.09 -3.76
CA ARG A 157 14.81 14.90 -3.35
C ARG A 157 14.04 14.29 -2.19
N SER A 158 13.78 12.99 -2.25
CA SER A 158 13.13 12.29 -1.15
C SER A 158 14.02 12.19 0.08
N GLU A 159 15.32 11.95 -0.10
CA GLU A 159 16.33 11.94 0.97
C GLU A 159 16.43 13.30 1.65
N TRP A 160 16.39 14.40 0.89
CA TRP A 160 16.37 15.75 1.44
C TRP A 160 15.19 15.98 2.39
N VAL A 161 14.00 15.49 2.03
CA VAL A 161 12.85 15.55 2.92
C VAL A 161 13.08 14.70 4.18
N MET A 162 13.65 13.51 4.06
CA MET A 162 14.02 12.71 5.24
C MET A 162 15.01 13.45 6.13
N CYS A 163 15.98 14.17 5.57
CA CYS A 163 16.86 15.06 6.33
C CYS A 163 16.10 16.14 7.11
N LEU A 164 15.07 16.75 6.51
CA LEU A 164 14.21 17.71 7.20
C LEU A 164 13.41 17.07 8.35
N LEU A 165 13.16 15.77 8.29
CA LEU A 165 12.43 15.04 9.33
C LEU A 165 13.34 14.60 10.49
N THR A 166 14.60 14.24 10.20
CA THR A 166 15.48 13.57 11.17
C THR A 166 16.59 14.45 11.72
N ASP A 167 17.02 15.49 10.99
CA ASP A 167 18.06 16.43 11.42
C ASP A 167 17.44 17.69 12.04
N PRO A 168 17.55 17.89 13.38
CA PRO A 168 17.00 19.07 14.05
C PRO A 168 17.61 20.39 13.56
N ALA A 169 18.83 20.36 13.00
CA ALA A 169 19.47 21.55 12.46
C ALA A 169 18.84 22.02 11.14
N LYS A 170 18.25 21.10 10.39
CA LYS A 170 17.61 21.38 9.09
C LYS A 170 16.18 21.90 9.21
N ASN A 171 15.43 21.44 10.22
CA ASN A 171 14.07 21.91 10.48
C ASN A 171 13.86 22.24 11.97
N THR A 172 14.21 23.44 12.34
CA THR A 172 14.05 23.94 13.73
C THR A 172 12.60 24.12 14.15
N ARG A 173 11.67 24.13 13.19
CA ARG A 173 10.23 24.29 13.43
C ARG A 173 9.59 23.00 13.93
N MET A 174 10.09 21.85 13.48
CA MET A 174 9.60 20.55 13.86
C MET A 174 10.42 20.00 15.05
N ARG A 175 9.80 20.03 16.24
CA ARG A 175 10.42 19.49 17.45
C ARG A 175 9.88 18.09 17.72
N LEU A 176 10.55 17.09 17.17
CA LEU A 176 10.24 15.70 17.43
C LEU A 176 10.98 15.20 18.67
N SER A 177 10.29 14.43 19.50
CA SER A 177 10.92 13.66 20.58
C SER A 177 11.75 12.51 20.04
N ASP A 178 12.61 11.91 20.87
CA ASP A 178 13.38 10.72 20.45
C ASP A 178 12.46 9.54 20.07
N GLU A 179 11.29 9.41 20.73
CA GLU A 179 10.26 8.44 20.35
C GLU A 179 9.65 8.76 18.97
N ASP A 180 9.41 10.04 18.67
CA ASP A 180 8.90 10.46 17.37
C ASP A 180 9.91 10.18 16.27
N LEU A 181 11.20 10.48 16.50
CA LEU A 181 12.29 10.20 15.58
C LEU A 181 12.43 8.71 15.32
N SER A 182 12.38 7.89 16.37
CA SER A 182 12.38 6.42 16.22
C SER A 182 11.20 5.93 15.37
N MET A 183 10.01 6.52 15.57
CA MET A 183 8.85 6.16 14.76
C MET A 183 8.98 6.65 13.32
N VAL A 184 9.52 7.85 13.07
CA VAL A 184 9.83 8.33 11.72
C VAL A 184 10.72 7.32 11.01
N GLN A 185 11.84 6.91 11.62
CA GLN A 185 12.75 5.90 11.06
C GLN A 185 12.08 4.55 10.81
N GLN A 186 11.03 4.21 11.58
CA GLN A 186 10.29 2.97 11.41
C GLN A 186 9.30 3.00 10.25
N ILE A 187 8.54 4.08 10.10
CA ILE A 187 7.41 4.11 9.18
C ILE A 187 7.65 4.95 7.93
N PHE A 188 8.59 5.91 7.95
CA PHE A 188 8.90 6.69 6.75
C PHE A 188 9.96 6.00 5.90
N LEU A 189 9.81 6.09 4.58
CA LEU A 189 10.72 5.51 3.59
C LEU A 189 10.92 6.50 2.46
N ALA A 190 12.16 6.74 2.06
CA ALA A 190 12.48 7.51 0.86
C ALA A 190 12.41 6.65 -0.40
N GLY A 191 11.90 7.20 -1.49
CA GLY A 191 11.81 6.56 -2.80
C GLY A 191 11.96 7.55 -3.95
N GLY A 192 12.66 7.14 -5.00
CA GLY A 192 12.78 7.90 -6.25
C GLY A 192 11.91 7.28 -7.34
N VAL A 193 11.12 8.10 -8.02
CA VAL A 193 10.19 7.66 -9.08
C VAL A 193 10.71 8.05 -10.46
N SER A 194 11.79 8.86 -10.53
CA SER A 194 12.26 9.42 -11.80
C SER A 194 11.17 10.26 -12.46
N PHE A 195 10.96 10.11 -13.76
CA PHE A 195 9.90 10.78 -14.53
C PHE A 195 8.72 9.85 -14.89
N ASN A 196 8.64 8.66 -14.28
CA ASN A 196 7.60 7.68 -14.63
C ASN A 196 6.16 8.20 -14.40
N GLU A 197 5.99 9.15 -13.48
CA GLU A 197 4.72 9.80 -13.21
C GLU A 197 4.86 11.34 -13.39
N ALA A 198 5.53 11.76 -14.47
CA ALA A 198 5.67 13.18 -14.80
C ALA A 198 4.29 13.81 -15.01
N LYS A 199 4.11 15.02 -14.49
CA LYS A 199 2.90 15.83 -14.65
C LYS A 199 3.21 17.01 -15.58
N GLY A 200 2.24 17.35 -16.42
CA GLY A 200 2.37 18.49 -17.34
C GLY A 200 3.33 18.24 -18.50
N GLU A 201 3.62 19.31 -19.24
CA GLU A 201 4.56 19.29 -20.35
C GLU A 201 6.02 19.31 -19.84
N SER A 202 6.95 18.87 -20.70
CA SER A 202 8.38 18.94 -20.39
C SER A 202 8.80 20.38 -20.15
N GLY A 203 9.22 20.69 -18.91
CA GLY A 203 9.76 22.01 -18.55
C GLY A 203 8.84 22.91 -17.72
N ASP A 204 7.59 22.54 -17.46
CA ASP A 204 6.67 23.38 -16.64
C ASP A 204 6.96 23.34 -15.12
N GLY A 205 7.95 22.57 -14.70
CA GLY A 205 8.34 22.42 -13.29
C GLY A 205 7.38 21.60 -12.42
N SER A 206 6.20 21.25 -12.93
CA SER A 206 5.19 20.50 -12.16
C SER A 206 5.63 19.08 -11.78
N SER A 207 6.58 18.53 -12.56
CA SER A 207 7.18 17.22 -12.32
C SER A 207 8.29 17.23 -11.27
N GLN A 208 8.85 18.41 -10.94
CA GLN A 208 9.98 18.55 -10.00
C GLN A 208 9.45 18.74 -8.58
N ARG A 209 8.96 17.68 -8.00
CA ARG A 209 8.21 17.74 -6.76
C ARG A 209 8.53 16.56 -5.82
N VAL A 210 8.02 16.68 -4.60
CA VAL A 210 7.91 15.57 -3.66
C VAL A 210 6.45 15.35 -3.29
N GLU A 211 6.08 14.10 -3.11
CA GLU A 211 4.78 13.68 -2.57
C GLU A 211 5.01 12.67 -1.46
N MET A 212 4.02 12.48 -0.60
CA MET A 212 4.02 11.36 0.35
C MET A 212 2.88 10.42 0.02
N ARG A 213 3.14 9.12 0.07
CA ARG A 213 2.12 8.10 -0.15
C ARG A 213 1.95 7.24 1.09
N LEU A 214 0.72 7.11 1.55
CA LEU A 214 0.38 6.23 2.67
C LEU A 214 0.23 4.81 2.14
N GLU A 215 1.05 3.90 2.63
CA GLU A 215 0.94 2.47 2.37
C GLU A 215 0.27 1.75 3.53
N PHE A 216 -0.60 0.82 3.19
CA PHE A 216 -1.38 0.08 4.16
C PHE A 216 -1.16 -1.42 4.02
N TYR A 217 -1.30 -2.14 5.13
CA TYR A 217 -1.34 -3.59 5.11
C TYR A 217 -2.55 -4.09 4.33
N GLY A 218 -2.36 -5.15 3.52
CA GLY A 218 -3.44 -5.93 2.95
C GLY A 218 -4.12 -6.80 4.01
N SER A 219 -5.25 -7.38 3.67
CA SER A 219 -5.96 -8.32 4.57
C SER A 219 -5.16 -9.60 4.85
N THR A 220 -4.22 -9.94 3.97
CA THR A 220 -3.37 -11.12 4.05
C THR A 220 -1.94 -10.82 4.50
N ASP A 221 -1.59 -9.55 4.69
CA ASP A 221 -0.25 -9.17 5.13
C ASP A 221 -0.04 -9.58 6.59
N ASN A 222 1.09 -10.22 6.87
CA ASN A 222 1.51 -10.44 8.25
C ASN A 222 1.88 -9.09 8.87
N LEU A 223 1.35 -8.81 10.06
CA LEU A 223 1.80 -7.65 10.84
C LEU A 223 3.29 -7.81 11.12
N PRO A 224 4.10 -6.74 10.98
CA PRO A 224 5.52 -6.84 11.26
C PRO A 224 5.71 -7.27 12.70
N GLN A 225 6.53 -8.28 12.92
CA GLN A 225 7.15 -8.47 14.22
C GLN A 225 7.99 -7.22 14.47
N VAL A 226 7.75 -6.56 15.61
CA VAL A 226 8.58 -5.44 16.04
C VAL A 226 10.00 -5.98 16.21
N ILE A 227 10.83 -5.79 15.19
CA ILE A 227 12.26 -6.02 15.35
C ILE A 227 12.74 -4.82 16.15
N GLU A 228 12.96 -5.00 17.44
CA GLU A 228 13.75 -4.09 18.24
C GLU A 228 15.19 -4.12 17.71
N ALA A 229 15.43 -3.43 16.60
CA ALA A 229 16.78 -3.12 16.20
C ALA A 229 17.34 -2.18 17.28
N ASP A 230 18.47 -2.55 17.86
CA ASP A 230 19.29 -1.64 18.66
C ASP A 230 19.70 -0.47 17.75
N ARG A 231 18.91 0.59 17.78
CA ARG A 231 19.08 1.76 16.96
C ARG A 231 19.94 2.73 17.77
N GLY A 232 21.26 2.55 17.64
CA GLY A 232 22.19 3.51 18.14
C GLY A 232 21.82 4.91 17.65
N GLY A 233 21.50 5.79 18.56
CA GLY A 233 21.32 7.24 18.36
C GLY A 233 20.21 7.63 17.39
N THR A 234 19.12 8.20 17.88
CA THR A 234 18.01 8.70 17.08
C THR A 234 18.34 9.98 16.29
N LYS A 235 19.45 10.65 16.65
CA LYS A 235 19.89 11.90 15.99
C LYS A 235 20.88 11.57 14.89
N GLU A 236 20.46 11.76 13.67
CA GLU A 236 21.29 11.64 12.49
C GLU A 236 21.56 13.03 11.90
N PHE A 237 22.79 13.25 11.44
CA PHE A 237 23.14 14.46 10.71
C PHE A 237 23.02 14.19 9.21
N CYS A 238 22.34 15.08 8.53
CA CYS A 238 22.17 15.00 7.09
C CYS A 238 23.50 15.32 6.37
N ASN A 239 24.02 14.34 5.64
CA ASN A 239 25.27 14.47 4.87
C ASN A 239 25.05 14.84 3.39
N LEU A 240 23.82 15.13 2.97
CA LEU A 240 23.55 15.67 1.63
C LEU A 240 24.20 17.05 1.51
N LYS A 241 25.19 17.15 0.61
CA LYS A 241 25.94 18.36 0.33
C LYS A 241 25.23 19.19 -0.74
#